data_1dffcddf21ae0f29389f0f90c4548534
#
_entry.id   1dffcddf21ae0f29389f0f90c4548534
#
_cell.length_a   1.000
_cell.length_b   1.000
_cell.length_c   1.000
_cell.angle_alpha   90.00
_cell.angle_beta   90.00
_cell.angle_gamma   90.00
#
_symmetry.space_group_name_H-M   'P 1'
#
loop_
_entity.id
_entity.type
_entity.pdbx_description
1 polymer ?
#
loop_
_entity_poly.entity_id
_entity_poly.type
_entity_poly.pdbx_seq_one_letter_code
_entity_poly.pdbx_strand_id
1 'polypeptide(L)'
;MRPLTFTTPKQLLKVGDKAVLEHIFHELPDQIDEVILVVKYLAGQIQDYFGEEFLGKKIHYVTQVSKDYGTWIGLNEAKHLLGKEKFLVLLGDDILDKESIESCLEHDFSVLVKEVEDPRRFGVVLANERGKILDFIEKPEEQISNLANTGVQVLDYRIFNYPARQHKNGEYYLTDSVARLAKDHDVFIKLAKSWISMATPEDLESINADFKAISSEK
;
A
#
# COMPACT_ATOMS: atom_id res chain seq x y z
N MET A 1 -8.76 2.20 -14.59
CA MET A 1 -7.73 3.17 -15.06
C MET A 1 -7.47 3.16 -16.58
N ARG A 2 -7.89 2.15 -17.35
CA ARG A 2 -7.87 2.26 -18.83
C ARG A 2 -8.91 3.28 -19.29
N PRO A 3 -8.63 4.12 -20.34
CA PRO A 3 -7.47 4.03 -21.24
C PRO A 3 -6.20 4.72 -20.73
N LEU A 4 -6.22 5.50 -19.65
CA LEU A 4 -5.10 6.32 -19.16
C LEU A 4 -3.82 5.50 -18.96
N THR A 5 -3.97 4.25 -18.50
CA THR A 5 -2.85 3.37 -18.20
C THR A 5 -2.38 2.50 -19.39
N PHE A 6 -2.75 2.81 -20.63
CA PHE A 6 -2.17 2.14 -21.81
C PHE A 6 -0.74 2.55 -22.08
N THR A 7 -0.41 3.81 -21.82
CA THR A 7 0.91 4.40 -22.13
C THR A 7 1.65 4.94 -20.92
N THR A 8 0.97 5.05 -19.77
CA THR A 8 1.53 5.60 -18.53
C THR A 8 1.22 4.68 -17.38
N PRO A 9 2.20 4.25 -16.56
CA PRO A 9 1.92 3.46 -15.37
C PRO A 9 1.04 4.27 -14.40
N LYS A 10 0.14 3.59 -13.67
CA LYS A 10 -0.81 4.22 -12.74
C LYS A 10 -0.10 5.16 -11.75
N GLN A 11 1.07 4.75 -11.29
CA GLN A 11 1.92 5.45 -10.34
C GLN A 11 2.44 6.80 -10.85
N LEU A 12 2.50 7.00 -12.18
CA LEU A 12 2.92 8.25 -12.82
C LEU A 12 1.73 9.11 -13.29
N LEU A 13 0.49 8.67 -13.09
CA LEU A 13 -0.67 9.56 -13.31
C LEU A 13 -0.60 10.73 -12.32
N LYS A 14 -1.01 11.91 -12.81
CA LYS A 14 -0.87 13.14 -12.02
C LYS A 14 -2.08 13.41 -11.15
N VAL A 15 -1.79 13.77 -9.90
CA VAL A 15 -2.71 14.40 -8.96
C VAL A 15 -2.17 15.81 -8.69
N GLY A 16 -2.88 16.83 -9.16
CA GLY A 16 -2.34 18.17 -9.24
C GLY A 16 -1.17 18.23 -10.21
N ASP A 17 -0.02 18.72 -9.77
CA ASP A 17 1.21 18.86 -10.55
C ASP A 17 2.17 17.66 -10.43
N LYS A 18 1.96 16.77 -9.45
CA LYS A 18 2.84 15.65 -9.09
C LYS A 18 2.29 14.28 -9.50
N ALA A 19 3.20 13.33 -9.73
CA ALA A 19 2.82 11.94 -9.91
C ALA A 19 2.29 11.33 -8.59
N VAL A 20 1.38 10.35 -8.67
CA VAL A 20 0.85 9.68 -7.46
C VAL A 20 1.97 9.13 -6.59
N LEU A 21 2.94 8.43 -7.18
CA LEU A 21 4.06 7.88 -6.41
C LEU A 21 4.96 8.98 -5.82
N GLU A 22 5.04 10.16 -6.45
CA GLU A 22 5.76 11.32 -5.89
C GLU A 22 5.07 11.84 -4.61
N HIS A 23 3.72 11.91 -4.58
CA HIS A 23 2.98 12.22 -3.35
C HIS A 23 3.32 11.20 -2.25
N ILE A 24 3.37 9.91 -2.57
CA ILE A 24 3.74 8.87 -1.61
C ILE A 24 5.14 9.10 -1.06
N PHE A 25 6.13 9.45 -1.91
CA PHE A 25 7.48 9.76 -1.46
C PHE A 25 7.54 10.96 -0.50
N HIS A 26 6.71 12.00 -0.71
CA HIS A 26 6.63 13.15 0.19
C HIS A 26 6.07 12.80 1.57
N GLU A 27 5.22 11.78 1.65
CA GLU A 27 4.59 11.34 2.90
C GLU A 27 5.38 10.21 3.60
N LEU A 28 6.48 9.73 3.01
CA LEU A 28 7.31 8.73 3.69
C LEU A 28 7.97 9.32 4.94
N PRO A 29 7.95 8.61 6.08
CA PRO A 29 8.67 9.00 7.30
C PRO A 29 10.15 9.29 7.06
N ASP A 30 10.72 10.24 7.82
CA ASP A 30 12.12 10.66 7.66
C ASP A 30 13.12 9.54 7.94
N GLN A 31 12.74 8.58 8.81
CA GLN A 31 13.55 7.41 9.14
C GLN A 31 13.61 6.35 8.03
N ILE A 32 12.83 6.51 6.95
CA ILE A 32 12.94 5.66 5.78
C ILE A 32 13.95 6.30 4.83
N ASP A 33 15.10 5.68 4.66
CA ASP A 33 16.21 6.15 3.83
C ASP A 33 16.39 5.33 2.54
N GLU A 34 15.89 4.10 2.51
CA GLU A 34 15.90 3.23 1.32
C GLU A 34 14.49 2.79 0.95
N VAL A 35 14.19 2.76 -0.36
CA VAL A 35 12.90 2.35 -0.92
C VAL A 35 13.13 1.26 -1.97
N ILE A 36 12.38 0.17 -1.89
CA ILE A 36 12.36 -0.89 -2.89
C ILE A 36 11.09 -0.74 -3.73
N LEU A 37 11.22 -0.36 -4.98
CA LEU A 37 10.11 -0.29 -5.92
C LEU A 37 9.99 -1.61 -6.69
N VAL A 38 8.94 -2.36 -6.42
CA VAL A 38 8.60 -3.55 -7.21
C VAL A 38 7.79 -3.10 -8.42
N VAL A 39 8.37 -3.26 -9.60
CA VAL A 39 7.83 -2.75 -10.87
C VAL A 39 7.59 -3.88 -11.86
N LYS A 40 6.66 -3.70 -12.79
CA LYS A 40 6.36 -4.68 -13.85
C LYS A 40 6.06 -3.97 -15.17
N TYR A 41 4.83 -3.52 -15.32
CA TYR A 41 4.34 -2.86 -16.53
C TYR A 41 4.92 -1.45 -16.66
N LEU A 42 5.51 -1.13 -17.81
CA LEU A 42 6.14 0.17 -18.09
C LEU A 42 7.20 0.58 -17.04
N ALA A 43 7.92 -0.41 -16.50
CA ALA A 43 8.92 -0.22 -15.44
C ALA A 43 9.96 0.87 -15.76
N GLY A 44 10.41 0.94 -17.03
CA GLY A 44 11.39 1.94 -17.48
C GLY A 44 10.92 3.39 -17.24
N GLN A 45 9.63 3.68 -17.41
CA GLN A 45 9.12 5.04 -17.17
C GLN A 45 9.20 5.43 -15.69
N ILE A 46 8.98 4.48 -14.76
CA ILE A 46 9.12 4.72 -13.32
C ILE A 46 10.59 4.94 -12.99
N GLN A 47 11.49 4.11 -13.55
CA GLN A 47 12.94 4.23 -13.36
C GLN A 47 13.48 5.55 -13.90
N ASP A 48 13.04 5.96 -15.09
CA ASP A 48 13.44 7.22 -15.74
C ASP A 48 12.96 8.44 -14.93
N TYR A 49 11.78 8.35 -14.27
CA TYR A 49 11.20 9.44 -13.49
C TYR A 49 11.88 9.62 -12.12
N PHE A 50 12.12 8.52 -11.39
CA PHE A 50 12.62 8.58 -10.01
C PHE A 50 14.14 8.40 -9.89
N GLY A 51 14.81 7.80 -10.88
CA GLY A 51 16.26 7.54 -10.84
C GLY A 51 16.65 6.58 -9.73
N GLU A 52 17.90 6.71 -9.26
CA GLU A 52 18.46 5.89 -8.18
C GLU A 52 18.27 6.51 -6.79
N GLU A 53 17.85 7.77 -6.72
CA GLU A 53 17.58 8.54 -5.51
C GLU A 53 16.48 9.56 -5.77
N PHE A 54 15.54 9.68 -4.82
CA PHE A 54 14.48 10.68 -4.88
C PHE A 54 14.15 11.20 -3.48
N LEU A 55 14.12 12.52 -3.30
CA LEU A 55 13.90 13.20 -2.02
C LEU A 55 14.83 12.69 -0.88
N GLY A 56 16.12 12.42 -1.21
CA GLY A 56 17.11 11.94 -0.26
C GLY A 56 16.96 10.47 0.12
N LYS A 57 16.09 9.73 -0.55
CA LYS A 57 15.86 8.30 -0.32
C LYS A 57 16.44 7.50 -1.48
N LYS A 58 17.30 6.52 -1.17
CA LYS A 58 17.89 5.62 -2.16
C LYS A 58 16.83 4.66 -2.70
N ILE A 59 16.81 4.42 -4.00
CA ILE A 59 15.83 3.58 -4.66
C ILE A 59 16.47 2.32 -5.22
N HIS A 60 15.90 1.18 -4.87
CA HIS A 60 16.19 -0.12 -5.46
C HIS A 60 15.02 -0.59 -6.31
N TYR A 61 15.28 -1.13 -7.48
CA TYR A 61 14.22 -1.63 -8.37
C TYR A 61 14.23 -3.15 -8.42
N VAL A 62 13.06 -3.75 -8.24
CA VAL A 62 12.84 -5.18 -8.45
C VAL A 62 11.82 -5.34 -9.55
N THR A 63 12.22 -5.98 -10.66
CA THR A 63 11.26 -6.31 -11.72
C THR A 63 10.52 -7.58 -11.37
N GLN A 64 9.19 -7.50 -11.22
CA GLN A 64 8.36 -8.67 -10.99
C GLN A 64 8.35 -9.55 -12.25
N VAL A 65 8.95 -10.73 -12.16
CA VAL A 65 9.05 -11.70 -13.25
C VAL A 65 7.97 -12.80 -13.18
N SER A 66 7.40 -13.01 -12.01
CA SER A 66 6.33 -14.00 -11.81
C SER A 66 5.14 -13.73 -12.74
N LYS A 67 4.53 -14.81 -13.25
CA LYS A 67 3.23 -14.78 -13.94
C LYS A 67 2.07 -14.62 -12.98
N ASP A 68 2.25 -15.04 -11.73
CA ASP A 68 1.30 -14.82 -10.66
C ASP A 68 1.22 -13.33 -10.31
N TYR A 69 0.12 -12.92 -9.71
CA TYR A 69 -0.13 -11.53 -9.36
C TYR A 69 -0.81 -11.39 -7.99
N GLY A 70 -0.75 -10.19 -7.44
CA GLY A 70 -1.20 -9.85 -6.10
C GLY A 70 -0.10 -9.27 -5.24
N THR A 71 -0.49 -8.65 -4.14
CA THR A 71 0.42 -7.88 -3.27
C THR A 71 1.47 -8.74 -2.58
N TRP A 72 1.15 -10.01 -2.28
CA TRP A 72 2.13 -10.97 -1.77
C TRP A 72 3.24 -11.27 -2.78
N ILE A 73 2.90 -11.42 -4.05
CA ILE A 73 3.89 -11.75 -5.09
C ILE A 73 4.92 -10.62 -5.19
N GLY A 74 4.44 -9.34 -5.20
CA GLY A 74 5.34 -8.19 -5.20
C GLY A 74 6.30 -8.19 -4.02
N LEU A 75 5.81 -8.38 -2.80
CA LEU A 75 6.65 -8.46 -1.61
C LEU A 75 7.65 -9.63 -1.67
N ASN A 76 7.20 -10.80 -2.14
CA ASN A 76 8.06 -11.98 -2.23
C ASN A 76 9.18 -11.82 -3.27
N GLU A 77 8.95 -11.09 -4.36
CA GLU A 77 10.02 -10.76 -5.33
C GLU A 77 11.09 -9.85 -4.71
N ALA A 78 10.70 -8.93 -3.81
CA ALA A 78 11.62 -8.04 -3.10
C ALA A 78 12.37 -8.71 -1.93
N LYS A 79 12.00 -9.94 -1.54
CA LYS A 79 12.51 -10.64 -0.35
C LYS A 79 14.03 -10.65 -0.23
N HIS A 80 14.74 -10.78 -1.35
CA HIS A 80 16.20 -10.91 -1.38
C HIS A 80 16.93 -9.59 -1.05
N LEU A 81 16.23 -8.43 -1.10
CA LEU A 81 16.75 -7.12 -0.73
C LEU A 81 16.36 -6.72 0.71
N LEU A 82 15.40 -7.43 1.31
CA LEU A 82 14.94 -7.13 2.66
C LEU A 82 15.85 -7.77 3.71
N GLY A 83 16.25 -6.96 4.69
CA GLY A 83 16.99 -7.41 5.88
C GLY A 83 16.11 -8.15 6.88
N LYS A 84 16.65 -8.37 8.09
CA LYS A 84 15.91 -8.95 9.21
C LYS A 84 15.12 -7.91 10.02
N GLU A 85 15.39 -6.64 9.78
CA GLU A 85 14.74 -5.52 10.45
C GLU A 85 13.29 -5.38 9.96
N LYS A 86 12.49 -4.63 10.70
CA LYS A 86 11.14 -4.30 10.25
C LYS A 86 11.19 -3.38 9.04
N PHE A 87 10.23 -3.54 8.16
CA PHE A 87 10.06 -2.74 6.96
C PHE A 87 8.62 -2.31 6.77
N LEU A 88 8.45 -1.21 6.05
CA LEU A 88 7.17 -0.65 5.69
C LEU A 88 6.77 -1.13 4.30
N VAL A 89 5.56 -1.63 4.15
CA VAL A 89 4.95 -1.96 2.86
C VAL A 89 3.87 -0.93 2.56
N LEU A 90 3.87 -0.39 1.33
CA LEU A 90 2.83 0.50 0.83
C LEU A 90 2.38 0.06 -0.57
N LEU A 91 1.14 0.34 -0.91
CA LEU A 91 0.68 0.28 -2.28
C LEU A 91 1.11 1.54 -3.02
N GLY A 92 1.58 1.39 -4.26
CA GLY A 92 2.11 2.51 -5.06
C GLY A 92 1.04 3.38 -5.74
N ASP A 93 -0.20 3.31 -5.30
CA ASP A 93 -1.36 3.96 -5.91
C ASP A 93 -2.35 4.58 -4.91
N ASP A 94 -2.03 4.53 -3.62
CA ASP A 94 -2.81 5.14 -2.54
C ASP A 94 -1.98 6.21 -1.81
N ILE A 95 -2.54 7.41 -1.63
CA ILE A 95 -1.88 8.51 -0.94
C ILE A 95 -2.43 8.59 0.49
N LEU A 96 -1.51 8.61 1.45
CA LEU A 96 -1.80 8.67 2.87
C LEU A 96 -0.97 9.77 3.52
N ASP A 97 -1.40 10.29 4.65
CA ASP A 97 -0.64 11.29 5.39
C ASP A 97 0.51 10.66 6.19
N LYS A 98 1.61 11.41 6.28
CA LYS A 98 2.86 11.00 6.95
C LYS A 98 2.65 10.55 8.40
N GLU A 99 1.86 11.30 9.18
CA GLU A 99 1.63 11.01 10.60
C GLU A 99 0.93 9.66 10.80
N SER A 100 -0.04 9.34 9.94
CA SER A 100 -0.69 8.02 9.95
C SER A 100 0.30 6.90 9.65
N ILE A 101 1.17 7.08 8.65
CA ILE A 101 2.21 6.10 8.31
C ILE A 101 3.20 5.94 9.48
N GLU A 102 3.65 7.04 10.07
CA GLU A 102 4.58 7.03 11.22
C GLU A 102 4.00 6.27 12.42
N SER A 103 2.70 6.42 12.68
CA SER A 103 2.04 5.72 13.78
C SER A 103 2.14 4.19 13.69
N CYS A 104 2.22 3.65 12.47
CA CYS A 104 2.41 2.21 12.26
C CYS A 104 3.79 1.73 12.75
N LEU A 105 4.82 2.58 12.67
CA LEU A 105 6.19 2.23 13.04
C LEU A 105 6.39 2.06 14.56
N GLU A 106 5.38 2.40 15.39
CA GLU A 106 5.40 2.19 16.84
C GLU A 106 5.35 0.69 17.23
N HIS A 107 4.89 -0.17 16.32
CA HIS A 107 4.75 -1.62 16.55
C HIS A 107 5.72 -2.41 15.68
N ASP A 108 5.98 -3.67 16.09
CA ASP A 108 6.73 -4.62 15.26
C ASP A 108 5.89 -5.06 14.05
N PHE A 109 4.57 -5.24 14.28
CA PHE A 109 3.60 -5.54 13.24
C PHE A 109 2.39 -4.64 13.38
N SER A 110 2.05 -3.97 12.31
CA SER A 110 0.86 -3.13 12.27
C SER A 110 0.26 -3.04 10.87
N VAL A 111 -1.01 -2.65 10.82
CA VAL A 111 -1.77 -2.40 9.59
C VAL A 111 -2.48 -1.07 9.76
N LEU A 112 -2.31 -0.17 8.80
CA LEU A 112 -3.06 1.07 8.74
C LEU A 112 -4.43 0.82 8.12
N VAL A 113 -5.48 1.20 8.83
CA VAL A 113 -6.87 1.04 8.40
C VAL A 113 -7.58 2.37 8.36
N LYS A 114 -8.62 2.47 7.54
CA LYS A 114 -9.54 3.61 7.49
C LYS A 114 -10.96 3.13 7.68
N GLU A 115 -11.74 3.83 8.49
CA GLU A 115 -13.19 3.62 8.53
C GLU A 115 -13.82 4.13 7.24
N VAL A 116 -14.61 3.27 6.59
CA VAL A 116 -15.33 3.56 5.35
C VAL A 116 -16.77 3.10 5.45
N GLU A 117 -17.67 3.73 4.70
CA GLU A 117 -19.09 3.36 4.66
C GLU A 117 -19.32 2.00 3.99
N ASP A 118 -18.67 1.75 2.86
CA ASP A 118 -18.72 0.46 2.14
C ASP A 118 -17.32 -0.16 2.01
N PRO A 119 -16.97 -1.11 2.90
CA PRO A 119 -15.68 -1.76 2.92
C PRO A 119 -15.53 -2.93 1.93
N ARG A 120 -16.61 -3.38 1.27
CA ARG A 120 -16.61 -4.62 0.45
C ARG A 120 -15.64 -4.60 -0.74
N ARG A 121 -15.15 -3.42 -1.13
CA ARG A 121 -14.15 -3.25 -2.20
C ARG A 121 -12.72 -3.50 -1.72
N PHE A 122 -12.50 -3.59 -0.43
CA PHE A 122 -11.19 -3.63 0.22
C PHE A 122 -10.99 -4.91 1.03
N GLY A 123 -9.77 -5.17 1.44
CA GLY A 123 -9.52 -6.05 2.55
C GLY A 123 -10.00 -5.39 3.84
N VAL A 124 -10.73 -6.12 4.70
CA VAL A 124 -11.24 -5.59 5.96
C VAL A 124 -10.62 -6.29 7.15
N VAL A 125 -10.44 -5.53 8.22
CA VAL A 125 -9.82 -5.99 9.45
C VAL A 125 -10.87 -6.13 10.55
N LEU A 126 -10.85 -7.26 11.26
CA LEU A 126 -11.50 -7.45 12.54
C LEU A 126 -10.45 -7.28 13.65
N ALA A 127 -10.69 -6.36 14.57
CA ALA A 127 -9.79 -6.12 15.70
C ALA A 127 -10.56 -6.12 17.02
N ASN A 128 -9.86 -6.45 18.11
CA ASN A 128 -10.41 -6.30 19.45
C ASN A 128 -10.32 -4.85 19.96
N GLU A 129 -10.85 -4.59 21.15
CA GLU A 129 -10.87 -3.27 21.79
C GLU A 129 -9.46 -2.66 22.03
N ARG A 130 -8.42 -3.49 22.03
CA ARG A 130 -7.01 -3.06 22.15
C ARG A 130 -6.35 -2.79 20.81
N GLY A 131 -7.11 -2.90 19.71
CA GLY A 131 -6.60 -2.74 18.35
C GLY A 131 -5.78 -3.94 17.83
N LYS A 132 -5.74 -5.08 18.55
CA LYS A 132 -5.10 -6.29 18.03
C LYS A 132 -5.98 -6.96 16.98
N ILE A 133 -5.39 -7.30 15.84
CA ILE A 133 -6.07 -7.98 14.74
C ILE A 133 -6.48 -9.39 15.15
N LEU A 134 -7.75 -9.70 14.94
CA LEU A 134 -8.35 -11.03 15.14
C LEU A 134 -8.46 -11.77 13.81
N ASP A 135 -8.80 -11.07 12.74
CA ASP A 135 -8.88 -11.62 11.39
C ASP A 135 -8.72 -10.53 10.33
N PHE A 136 -8.40 -10.95 9.11
CA PHE A 136 -8.23 -10.10 7.97
C PHE A 136 -8.85 -10.78 6.74
N ILE A 137 -9.89 -10.19 6.16
CA ILE A 137 -10.69 -10.82 5.11
C ILE A 137 -10.66 -9.95 3.87
N GLU A 138 -10.16 -10.52 2.78
CA GLU A 138 -10.08 -9.81 1.50
C GLU A 138 -11.45 -9.78 0.81
N LYS A 139 -11.93 -8.59 0.48
CA LYS A 139 -13.16 -8.32 -0.28
C LYS A 139 -14.35 -9.17 0.18
N PRO A 140 -14.81 -9.02 1.42
CA PRO A 140 -15.91 -9.81 1.96
C PRO A 140 -17.19 -9.57 1.18
N GLU A 141 -18.03 -10.59 1.04
CA GLU A 141 -19.34 -10.48 0.40
C GLU A 141 -20.34 -9.68 1.27
N GLU A 142 -20.18 -9.78 2.59
CA GLU A 142 -20.98 -9.06 3.58
C GLU A 142 -20.15 -8.02 4.32
N GLN A 143 -20.79 -6.97 4.81
CA GLN A 143 -20.13 -5.97 5.65
C GLN A 143 -19.94 -6.53 7.06
N ILE A 144 -18.74 -7.04 7.32
CA ILE A 144 -18.36 -7.64 8.62
C ILE A 144 -17.57 -6.68 9.51
N SER A 145 -17.00 -5.64 8.95
CA SER A 145 -16.27 -4.56 9.60
C SER A 145 -16.26 -3.34 8.69
N ASN A 146 -16.12 -2.14 9.22
CA ASN A 146 -15.92 -0.91 8.45
C ASN A 146 -14.45 -0.48 8.37
N LEU A 147 -13.52 -1.27 8.95
CA LEU A 147 -12.09 -1.01 8.96
C LEU A 147 -11.45 -1.54 7.68
N ALA A 148 -11.38 -0.69 6.65
CA ALA A 148 -10.73 -1.02 5.39
C ALA A 148 -9.21 -0.91 5.50
N ASN A 149 -8.49 -1.89 4.96
CA ASN A 149 -7.04 -1.85 4.81
C ASN A 149 -6.62 -0.80 3.78
N THR A 150 -5.75 0.10 4.17
CA THR A 150 -5.21 1.14 3.28
C THR A 150 -4.01 0.66 2.45
N GLY A 151 -3.54 -0.57 2.66
CA GLY A 151 -2.36 -1.10 2.00
C GLY A 151 -1.03 -0.74 2.67
N VAL A 152 -1.06 0.00 3.79
CA VAL A 152 0.14 0.28 4.60
C VAL A 152 0.26 -0.75 5.71
N GLN A 153 1.43 -1.39 5.80
CA GLN A 153 1.70 -2.44 6.78
C GLN A 153 3.16 -2.36 7.24
N VAL A 154 3.40 -2.49 8.53
CA VAL A 154 4.74 -2.71 9.11
C VAL A 154 4.90 -4.19 9.37
N LEU A 155 5.93 -4.77 8.80
CA LEU A 155 6.24 -6.19 8.83
C LEU A 155 7.74 -6.41 9.05
N ASP A 156 8.15 -7.64 9.28
CA ASP A 156 9.53 -8.07 9.21
C ASP A 156 9.66 -9.39 8.46
N TYR A 157 10.88 -9.93 8.42
CA TYR A 157 11.19 -11.14 7.66
C TYR A 157 10.36 -12.37 8.05
N ARG A 158 9.73 -12.39 9.23
CA ARG A 158 8.84 -13.48 9.69
C ARG A 158 7.61 -13.65 8.82
N ILE A 159 7.16 -12.59 8.11
CA ILE A 159 6.01 -12.68 7.19
C ILE A 159 6.21 -13.76 6.11
N PHE A 160 7.45 -14.02 5.69
CA PHE A 160 7.76 -15.03 4.68
C PHE A 160 7.58 -16.48 5.14
N ASN A 161 7.33 -16.71 6.44
CA ASN A 161 6.90 -18.00 6.97
C ASN A 161 5.39 -18.27 6.75
N TYR A 162 4.65 -17.25 6.30
CA TYR A 162 3.20 -17.29 6.08
C TYR A 162 2.86 -16.97 4.60
N PRO A 163 3.32 -17.79 3.63
CA PRO A 163 3.07 -17.49 2.22
C PRO A 163 1.56 -17.42 1.94
N ALA A 164 1.13 -16.42 1.16
CA ALA A 164 -0.27 -16.24 0.83
C ALA A 164 -0.80 -17.44 0.04
N ARG A 165 -2.04 -17.80 0.32
CA ARG A 165 -2.81 -18.76 -0.48
C ARG A 165 -3.47 -18.04 -1.65
N GLN A 166 -3.65 -18.74 -2.75
CA GLN A 166 -4.33 -18.20 -3.90
C GLN A 166 -5.82 -17.96 -3.57
N HIS A 167 -6.26 -16.72 -3.79
CA HIS A 167 -7.65 -16.34 -3.65
C HIS A 167 -8.49 -16.87 -4.84
N LYS A 168 -9.82 -16.95 -4.68
CA LYS A 168 -10.76 -17.43 -5.71
C LYS A 168 -10.66 -16.70 -7.06
N ASN A 169 -10.16 -15.47 -7.08
CA ASN A 169 -9.92 -14.69 -8.30
C ASN A 169 -8.52 -14.90 -8.93
N GLY A 170 -7.71 -15.79 -8.36
CA GLY A 170 -6.37 -16.11 -8.84
C GLY A 170 -5.24 -15.25 -8.25
N GLU A 171 -5.55 -14.22 -7.45
CA GLU A 171 -4.54 -13.34 -6.83
C GLU A 171 -3.99 -13.93 -5.52
N TYR A 172 -2.77 -13.50 -5.17
CA TYR A 172 -2.13 -13.79 -3.89
C TYR A 172 -2.05 -12.50 -3.07
N TYR A 173 -2.94 -12.35 -2.11
CA TYR A 173 -3.02 -11.14 -1.29
C TYR A 173 -2.13 -11.22 -0.05
N LEU A 174 -1.42 -10.12 0.24
CA LEU A 174 -0.63 -9.99 1.46
C LEU A 174 -1.51 -10.06 2.73
N THR A 175 -2.78 -9.67 2.61
CA THR A 175 -3.78 -9.75 3.67
C THR A 175 -3.98 -11.18 4.20
N ASP A 176 -3.95 -12.23 3.34
CA ASP A 176 -4.00 -13.63 3.79
C ASP A 176 -2.76 -13.99 4.62
N SER A 177 -1.59 -13.51 4.23
CA SER A 177 -0.35 -13.74 4.98
C SER A 177 -0.39 -13.05 6.35
N VAL A 178 -0.86 -11.80 6.40
CA VAL A 178 -1.00 -11.04 7.65
C VAL A 178 -2.06 -11.66 8.58
N ALA A 179 -3.19 -12.12 8.05
CA ALA A 179 -4.20 -12.84 8.82
C ALA A 179 -3.62 -14.09 9.50
N ARG A 180 -2.72 -14.79 8.83
CA ARG A 180 -2.06 -15.99 9.37
C ARG A 180 -0.94 -15.63 10.35
N LEU A 181 -0.16 -14.58 10.06
CA LEU A 181 0.83 -14.03 10.99
C LEU A 181 0.17 -13.61 12.32
N ALA A 182 -1.01 -12.98 12.26
CA ALA A 182 -1.76 -12.50 13.44
C ALA A 182 -2.24 -13.62 14.38
N LYS A 183 -2.23 -14.89 13.93
CA LYS A 183 -2.54 -16.05 14.81
C LYS A 183 -1.40 -16.37 15.75
N ASP A 184 -0.16 -16.10 15.33
CA ASP A 184 1.04 -16.46 16.10
C ASP A 184 1.74 -15.23 16.71
N HIS A 185 1.42 -14.01 16.21
CA HIS A 185 2.04 -12.75 16.62
C HIS A 185 1.00 -11.66 16.87
N ASP A 186 1.36 -10.70 17.71
CA ASP A 186 0.53 -9.52 17.93
C ASP A 186 0.67 -8.54 16.76
N VAL A 187 -0.39 -8.37 15.98
CA VAL A 187 -0.49 -7.40 14.90
C VAL A 187 -1.54 -6.37 15.30
N PHE A 188 -1.21 -5.08 15.24
CA PHE A 188 -2.09 -4.01 15.68
C PHE A 188 -2.60 -3.16 14.52
N ILE A 189 -3.81 -2.63 14.65
CA ILE A 189 -4.32 -1.61 13.74
C ILE A 189 -3.87 -0.21 14.18
N LYS A 190 -3.69 0.68 13.19
CA LYS A 190 -3.64 2.13 13.36
C LYS A 190 -4.69 2.76 12.46
N LEU A 191 -5.27 3.87 12.88
CA LEU A 191 -6.31 4.57 12.12
C LEU A 191 -5.70 5.68 11.27
N ALA A 192 -5.94 5.64 9.96
CA ALA A 192 -5.51 6.70 9.04
C ALA A 192 -6.36 7.96 9.24
N LYS A 193 -5.71 9.12 9.31
CA LYS A 193 -6.38 10.43 9.31
C LYS A 193 -6.95 10.73 7.93
N SER A 194 -6.13 10.55 6.89
CA SER A 194 -6.53 10.70 5.50
C SER A 194 -6.11 9.49 4.66
N TRP A 195 -6.89 9.19 3.65
CA TRP A 195 -6.60 8.15 2.66
C TRP A 195 -7.26 8.49 1.34
N ILE A 196 -6.47 8.63 0.32
CA ILE A 196 -6.91 8.86 -1.05
C ILE A 196 -6.59 7.61 -1.85
N SER A 197 -7.62 6.82 -2.13
CA SER A 197 -7.50 5.61 -2.96
C SER A 197 -7.92 5.91 -4.38
N MET A 198 -7.06 5.59 -5.34
CA MET A 198 -7.28 5.87 -6.75
C MET A 198 -7.46 4.57 -7.52
N ALA A 199 -8.68 4.05 -7.60
CA ALA A 199 -8.99 2.80 -8.28
C ALA A 199 -9.49 2.98 -9.72
N THR A 200 -10.23 4.06 -9.99
CA THR A 200 -10.92 4.32 -11.27
C THR A 200 -10.50 5.66 -11.88
N PRO A 201 -10.74 5.90 -13.19
CA PRO A 201 -10.54 7.23 -13.78
C PRO A 201 -11.37 8.31 -13.10
N GLU A 202 -12.58 7.99 -12.68
CA GLU A 202 -13.50 8.88 -11.98
C GLU A 202 -12.93 9.32 -10.63
N ASP A 203 -12.28 8.40 -9.90
CA ASP A 203 -11.55 8.74 -8.66
C ASP A 203 -10.47 9.80 -8.95
N LEU A 204 -9.67 9.62 -10.01
CA LEU A 204 -8.62 10.56 -10.39
C LEU A 204 -9.19 11.94 -10.76
N GLU A 205 -10.32 12.01 -11.48
CA GLU A 205 -10.98 13.26 -11.83
C GLU A 205 -11.48 13.98 -10.58
N SER A 206 -12.13 13.28 -9.66
CA SER A 206 -12.63 13.83 -8.40
C SER A 206 -11.48 14.38 -7.55
N ILE A 207 -10.42 13.58 -7.36
CA ILE A 207 -9.24 13.99 -6.59
C ILE A 207 -8.61 15.26 -7.18
N ASN A 208 -8.48 15.33 -8.51
CA ASN A 208 -7.92 16.51 -9.18
C ASN A 208 -8.83 17.75 -9.07
N ALA A 209 -10.14 17.58 -9.00
CA ALA A 209 -11.07 18.68 -8.76
C ALA A 209 -10.90 19.25 -7.34
N ASP A 210 -10.77 18.39 -6.33
CA ASP A 210 -10.55 18.79 -4.94
C ASP A 210 -9.19 19.51 -4.77
N PHE A 211 -8.12 19.01 -5.40
CA PHE A 211 -6.81 19.66 -5.39
C PHE A 211 -6.84 21.07 -6.00
N LYS A 212 -7.59 21.27 -7.09
CA LYS A 212 -7.76 22.59 -7.71
C LYS A 212 -8.54 23.55 -6.81
N ALA A 213 -9.59 23.10 -6.14
CA ALA A 213 -10.38 23.92 -5.22
C ALA A 213 -9.52 24.44 -4.07
N ILE A 214 -8.72 23.56 -3.44
CA ILE A 214 -7.80 23.93 -2.35
C ILE A 214 -6.71 24.91 -2.82
N SER A 215 -6.22 24.77 -4.05
CA SER A 215 -5.17 25.63 -4.62
C SER A 215 -5.69 27.01 -5.03
N SER A 216 -6.99 27.16 -5.27
CA SER A 216 -7.61 28.45 -5.64
C SER A 216 -8.01 29.33 -4.43
N GLU A 217 -7.97 28.77 -3.22
CA GLU A 217 -8.27 29.48 -1.96
C GLU A 217 -7.01 30.05 -1.25
N LYS A 218 -5.84 29.82 -1.83
CA LYS A 218 -4.54 30.37 -1.36
C LYS A 218 -4.02 31.46 -2.26
#